data_33aa50eb6a7d634dd1977cd4419a8d4a
#
_entry.id   33aa50eb6a7d634dd1977cd4419a8d4a
#
_cell.length_a   1.000
_cell.length_b   1.000
_cell.length_c   1.000
_cell.angle_alpha   90.00
_cell.angle_beta   90.00
_cell.angle_gamma   90.00
#
_symmetry.space_group_name_H-M   'P 1'
#
loop_
_entity.id
_entity.type
_entity.pdbx_description
1 polymer ?
#
loop_
_entity_poly.entity_id
_entity_poly.type
_entity_poly.pdbx_seq_one_letter_code
_entity_poly.pdbx_strand_id
1 'polypeptide(L)'
;MPDNPFFIKMKKKRRHQERLADTENLFRTASDFFFLEFLVLTLVSWLFLDASPPLVLGLLGISAITGLSALLYRYFAQQPAVFNIIALGFLAGIFWVSLYSGGLQSPFLFVLGLLVLLAYMSRPLLGHLYLGMSMVCVALLWWQGQQAFLSAYNAVPETEQGVFAVLVFILFMAFLGWVFGRRFIEKVRGVYQGKEDLEKRVEEKEMLLKEVHHRVKNNLQTVSSLLRMQSRSIEDAQTLSQIRSSQNRVVCMAMVHEMLYQREDLSCIEYSTYVHQLGDYLVKSIRGPESNIRLNIDIPEIELGIDTAIPLGLLINEAVTNALKYGFEGRDSGEISISLEKEDKHEFVLRIGDDGIGYPESMDYQTSKSLGLKLIHNLSRQLKGSVIRDLSKRGTNYIIRFQEVNQDPFHSIA
;
A
#
# COMPACT_ATOMS: atom_id res chain seq x y z
N MET A 1 -10.28 -6.83 -11.97
CA MET A 1 -9.62 -6.65 -13.28
C MET A 1 -8.22 -5.97 -13.21
N PRO A 2 -7.61 -5.72 -12.02
CA PRO A 2 -6.25 -5.15 -11.92
C PRO A 2 -5.13 -6.15 -12.26
N ASP A 3 -5.39 -7.45 -12.23
CA ASP A 3 -4.38 -8.51 -12.41
C ASP A 3 -4.30 -9.08 -13.83
N ASN A 4 -4.90 -8.40 -14.80
CA ASN A 4 -4.76 -8.81 -16.20
C ASN A 4 -3.29 -8.59 -16.62
N PRO A 5 -2.55 -9.65 -17.01
CA PRO A 5 -1.14 -9.59 -17.38
C PRO A 5 -0.85 -8.59 -18.52
N PHE A 6 -1.85 -8.28 -19.33
CA PHE A 6 -1.78 -7.25 -20.37
C PHE A 6 -1.65 -5.85 -19.77
N PHE A 7 -2.45 -5.50 -18.75
CA PHE A 7 -2.39 -4.19 -18.07
C PHE A 7 -1.08 -4.01 -17.29
N ILE A 8 -0.60 -5.06 -16.61
CA ILE A 8 0.69 -5.05 -15.93
C ILE A 8 1.82 -4.80 -16.92
N LYS A 9 1.81 -5.47 -18.07
CA LYS A 9 2.81 -5.32 -19.14
C LYS A 9 2.78 -3.91 -19.75
N MET A 10 1.60 -3.35 -19.99
CA MET A 10 1.44 -1.96 -20.46
C MET A 10 1.95 -0.94 -19.44
N LYS A 11 1.62 -1.08 -18.16
CA LYS A 11 2.09 -0.18 -17.08
C LYS A 11 3.62 -0.24 -16.93
N LYS A 12 4.21 -1.44 -17.04
CA LYS A 12 5.67 -1.64 -17.02
C LYS A 12 6.36 -1.01 -18.24
N LYS A 13 5.76 -1.13 -19.43
CA LYS A 13 6.25 -0.50 -20.66
C LYS A 13 6.19 1.03 -20.58
N ARG A 14 5.08 1.60 -20.09
CA ARG A 14 4.91 3.05 -19.91
C ARG A 14 5.92 3.61 -18.92
N ARG A 15 6.12 2.99 -17.75
CA ARG A 15 7.14 3.38 -16.77
C ARG A 15 8.56 3.30 -17.33
N HIS A 16 8.83 2.33 -18.19
CA HIS A 16 10.12 2.20 -18.87
C HIS A 16 10.34 3.35 -19.85
N GLN A 17 9.33 3.73 -20.63
CA GLN A 17 9.40 4.86 -21.58
C GLN A 17 9.55 6.20 -20.84
N GLU A 18 8.82 6.42 -19.74
CA GLU A 18 8.95 7.62 -18.89
C GLU A 18 10.38 7.74 -18.32
N ARG A 19 10.97 6.64 -17.82
CA ARG A 19 12.37 6.63 -17.34
C ARG A 19 13.38 6.94 -18.45
N LEU A 20 13.15 6.43 -19.66
CA LEU A 20 14.02 6.71 -20.79
C LEU A 20 13.97 8.20 -21.18
N ALA A 21 12.79 8.78 -21.27
CA ALA A 21 12.60 10.20 -21.57
C ALA A 21 13.23 11.11 -20.50
N ASP A 22 13.12 10.77 -19.23
CA ASP A 22 13.76 11.50 -18.12
C ASP A 22 15.29 11.44 -18.20
N THR A 23 15.83 10.28 -18.54
CA THR A 23 17.28 10.10 -18.69
C THR A 23 17.80 10.90 -19.88
N GLU A 24 17.09 10.89 -20.98
CA GLU A 24 17.38 11.64 -22.19
C GLU A 24 17.43 13.15 -21.94
N ASN A 25 16.40 13.68 -21.28
CA ASN A 25 16.36 15.10 -20.91
C ASN A 25 17.52 15.49 -19.99
N LEU A 26 17.95 14.58 -19.10
CA LEU A 26 19.13 14.81 -18.24
C LEU A 26 20.40 14.98 -19.07
N PHE A 27 20.64 14.03 -19.99
CA PHE A 27 21.88 14.06 -20.78
C PHE A 27 21.91 15.26 -21.72
N ARG A 28 20.78 15.61 -22.34
CA ARG A 28 20.71 16.82 -23.17
C ARG A 28 21.04 18.04 -22.36
N THR A 29 20.41 18.21 -21.19
CA THR A 29 20.62 19.36 -20.33
C THR A 29 22.05 19.43 -19.80
N ALA A 30 22.64 18.28 -19.43
CA ALA A 30 24.02 18.18 -19.00
C ALA A 30 25.00 18.54 -20.15
N SER A 31 24.74 18.07 -21.38
CA SER A 31 25.57 18.37 -22.54
C SER A 31 25.51 19.84 -22.92
N ASP A 32 24.33 20.46 -22.91
CA ASP A 32 24.17 21.90 -23.19
C ASP A 32 24.96 22.74 -22.15
N PHE A 33 24.90 22.35 -20.88
CA PHE A 33 25.62 23.06 -19.81
C PHE A 33 27.14 22.87 -19.93
N PHE A 34 27.62 21.65 -20.11
CA PHE A 34 29.04 21.37 -20.31
C PHE A 34 29.62 22.08 -21.55
N PHE A 35 28.87 22.13 -22.62
CA PHE A 35 29.29 22.89 -23.81
C PHE A 35 29.59 24.34 -23.45
N LEU A 36 28.66 25.02 -22.76
CA LEU A 36 28.82 26.40 -22.38
C LEU A 36 29.98 26.57 -21.39
N GLU A 37 30.07 25.70 -20.40
CA GLU A 37 31.07 25.72 -19.34
C GLU A 37 32.48 25.56 -19.89
N PHE A 38 32.73 24.53 -20.70
CA PHE A 38 34.04 24.30 -21.32
C PHE A 38 34.39 25.37 -22.37
N LEU A 39 33.41 25.93 -23.06
CA LEU A 39 33.62 27.06 -23.97
C LEU A 39 34.08 28.30 -23.20
N VAL A 40 33.44 28.65 -22.11
CA VAL A 40 33.84 29.77 -21.23
C VAL A 40 35.23 29.54 -20.68
N LEU A 41 35.50 28.32 -20.19
CA LEU A 41 36.82 27.97 -19.63
C LEU A 41 37.92 28.05 -20.69
N THR A 42 37.66 27.64 -21.93
CA THR A 42 38.56 27.76 -23.07
C THR A 42 38.91 29.22 -23.33
N LEU A 43 37.87 30.08 -23.42
CA LEU A 43 38.06 31.53 -23.67
C LEU A 43 38.86 32.23 -22.56
N VAL A 44 38.52 31.91 -21.28
CA VAL A 44 39.24 32.48 -20.12
C VAL A 44 40.67 32.01 -20.09
N SER A 45 40.94 30.70 -20.31
CA SER A 45 42.30 30.16 -20.32
C SER A 45 43.16 30.75 -21.44
N TRP A 46 42.57 31.02 -22.61
CA TRP A 46 43.30 31.61 -23.75
C TRP A 46 43.53 33.13 -23.59
N LEU A 47 42.50 33.86 -23.13
CA LEU A 47 42.55 35.33 -23.12
C LEU A 47 43.20 35.94 -21.86
N PHE A 48 43.08 35.23 -20.70
CA PHE A 48 43.43 35.81 -19.40
C PHE A 48 44.46 35.04 -18.61
N LEU A 49 44.68 33.74 -18.91
CA LEU A 49 45.57 32.90 -18.10
C LEU A 49 46.84 32.44 -18.84
N ASP A 50 47.09 33.01 -20.04
CA ASP A 50 48.26 32.65 -20.87
C ASP A 50 48.54 31.15 -20.96
N ALA A 51 47.48 30.33 -20.97
CA ALA A 51 47.58 28.90 -20.97
C ALA A 51 48.19 28.39 -22.27
N SER A 52 49.01 27.36 -22.20
CA SER A 52 49.69 26.80 -23.37
C SER A 52 48.72 26.14 -24.37
N PRO A 53 49.04 26.13 -25.67
CA PRO A 53 48.14 25.63 -26.73
C PRO A 53 47.59 24.22 -26.51
N PRO A 54 48.32 23.21 -25.96
CA PRO A 54 47.78 21.88 -25.75
C PRO A 54 46.57 21.81 -24.79
N LEU A 55 46.59 22.66 -23.73
CA LEU A 55 45.48 22.75 -22.76
C LEU A 55 44.27 23.39 -23.42
N VAL A 56 44.48 24.53 -24.11
CA VAL A 56 43.40 25.25 -24.81
C VAL A 56 42.74 24.37 -25.88
N LEU A 57 43.53 23.62 -26.67
CA LEU A 57 43.03 22.68 -27.66
C LEU A 57 42.22 21.52 -27.01
N GLY A 58 42.70 21.02 -25.85
CA GLY A 58 41.95 20.00 -25.10
C GLY A 58 40.56 20.48 -24.60
N LEU A 59 40.53 21.68 -24.02
CA LEU A 59 39.29 22.30 -23.58
C LEU A 59 38.31 22.57 -24.72
N LEU A 60 38.83 23.06 -25.85
CA LEU A 60 38.07 23.30 -27.08
C LEU A 60 37.54 21.97 -27.64
N GLY A 61 38.35 20.90 -27.61
CA GLY A 61 37.92 19.54 -28.01
C GLY A 61 36.75 19.01 -27.16
N ILE A 62 36.83 19.17 -25.83
CA ILE A 62 35.74 18.78 -24.93
C ILE A 62 34.49 19.62 -25.22
N SER A 63 34.62 20.92 -25.41
CA SER A 63 33.51 21.80 -25.79
C SER A 63 32.87 21.35 -27.11
N ALA A 64 33.64 21.02 -28.12
CA ALA A 64 33.13 20.51 -29.39
C ALA A 64 32.41 19.15 -29.23
N ILE A 65 32.95 18.22 -28.45
CA ILE A 65 32.32 16.93 -28.13
C ILE A 65 30.97 17.12 -27.43
N THR A 66 30.92 17.99 -26.42
CA THR A 66 29.69 18.27 -25.67
C THR A 66 28.66 19.01 -26.50
N GLY A 67 29.05 19.97 -27.35
CA GLY A 67 28.19 20.66 -28.29
C GLY A 67 27.61 19.72 -29.36
N LEU A 68 28.46 18.84 -29.94
CA LEU A 68 28.01 17.80 -30.88
C LEU A 68 27.05 16.82 -30.18
N SER A 69 27.32 16.46 -28.92
CA SER A 69 26.43 15.59 -28.15
C SER A 69 25.07 16.17 -27.96
N ALA A 70 24.95 17.46 -27.65
CA ALA A 70 23.70 18.18 -27.51
C ALA A 70 22.86 18.14 -28.81
N LEU A 71 23.52 18.25 -29.96
CA LEU A 71 22.90 18.11 -31.28
C LEU A 71 22.47 16.67 -31.56
N LEU A 72 23.33 15.70 -31.30
CA LEU A 72 23.03 14.28 -31.54
C LEU A 72 21.89 13.78 -30.66
N TYR A 73 21.79 14.22 -29.42
CA TYR A 73 20.65 13.89 -28.56
C TYR A 73 19.31 14.44 -29.06
N ARG A 74 19.29 15.50 -29.84
CA ARG A 74 18.06 16.00 -30.48
C ARG A 74 17.56 15.08 -31.61
N TYR A 75 18.47 14.36 -32.29
CA TYR A 75 18.13 13.54 -33.47
C TYR A 75 18.15 12.02 -33.18
N PHE A 76 18.98 11.57 -32.27
CA PHE A 76 19.25 10.13 -32.02
C PHE A 76 19.08 9.70 -30.56
N ALA A 77 18.19 10.35 -29.85
CA ALA A 77 18.03 10.24 -28.40
C ALA A 77 17.84 8.81 -27.82
N GLN A 78 17.40 7.86 -28.60
CA GLN A 78 17.08 6.50 -28.09
C GLN A 78 18.19 5.47 -28.32
N GLN A 79 19.34 5.84 -28.84
CA GLN A 79 20.43 4.89 -29.11
C GLN A 79 21.48 4.89 -27.99
N PRO A 80 21.59 3.81 -27.18
CA PRO A 80 22.60 3.71 -26.11
C PRO A 80 24.05 3.79 -26.62
N ALA A 81 24.27 3.46 -27.90
CA ALA A 81 25.57 3.58 -28.54
C ALA A 81 26.06 5.05 -28.60
N VAL A 82 25.16 5.99 -28.87
CA VAL A 82 25.47 7.42 -28.92
C VAL A 82 25.98 7.93 -27.58
N PHE A 83 25.31 7.55 -26.50
CA PHE A 83 25.78 7.88 -25.14
C PHE A 83 27.21 7.40 -24.89
N ASN A 84 27.49 6.13 -25.20
CA ASN A 84 28.80 5.54 -24.94
C ASN A 84 29.93 6.20 -25.76
N ILE A 85 29.68 6.53 -27.02
CA ILE A 85 30.66 7.23 -27.86
C ILE A 85 30.99 8.62 -27.29
N ILE A 86 29.97 9.37 -26.89
CA ILE A 86 30.12 10.70 -26.30
C ILE A 86 30.86 10.62 -24.94
N ALA A 87 30.44 9.71 -24.08
CA ALA A 87 31.04 9.54 -22.76
C ALA A 87 32.51 9.09 -22.84
N LEU A 88 32.86 8.26 -23.79
CA LEU A 88 34.24 7.88 -24.08
C LEU A 88 35.06 9.07 -24.60
N GLY A 89 34.51 9.84 -25.53
CA GLY A 89 35.17 11.06 -26.02
C GLY A 89 35.39 12.10 -24.91
N PHE A 90 34.39 12.25 -24.05
CA PHE A 90 34.49 13.13 -22.89
C PHE A 90 35.54 12.64 -21.87
N LEU A 91 35.55 11.35 -21.57
CA LEU A 91 36.57 10.73 -20.70
C LEU A 91 37.98 10.96 -21.26
N ALA A 92 38.19 10.71 -22.55
CA ALA A 92 39.47 10.94 -23.21
C ALA A 92 39.88 12.42 -23.18
N GLY A 93 38.95 13.34 -23.38
CA GLY A 93 39.14 14.78 -23.29
C GLY A 93 39.56 15.22 -21.88
N ILE A 94 38.86 14.75 -20.84
CA ILE A 94 39.18 15.03 -19.44
C ILE A 94 40.58 14.48 -19.09
N PHE A 95 40.89 13.27 -19.54
CA PHE A 95 42.23 12.69 -19.32
C PHE A 95 43.29 13.56 -19.97
N TRP A 96 43.09 13.98 -21.23
CA TRP A 96 44.03 14.88 -21.93
C TRP A 96 44.22 16.22 -21.21
N VAL A 97 43.14 16.88 -20.85
CA VAL A 97 43.20 18.15 -20.10
C VAL A 97 43.88 17.99 -18.75
N SER A 98 43.62 16.86 -18.05
CA SER A 98 44.31 16.57 -16.78
C SER A 98 45.80 16.37 -16.95
N LEU A 99 46.27 15.76 -18.05
CA LEU A 99 47.71 15.63 -18.35
C LEU A 99 48.44 16.98 -18.42
N TYR A 100 47.76 17.98 -19.00
CA TYR A 100 48.36 19.32 -19.22
C TYR A 100 47.99 20.35 -18.13
N SER A 101 47.21 19.99 -17.12
CA SER A 101 46.83 20.87 -16.00
C SER A 101 47.31 20.39 -14.64
N GLY A 102 48.44 19.67 -14.62
CA GLY A 102 49.11 19.25 -13.39
C GLY A 102 48.93 17.76 -13.02
N GLY A 103 48.45 16.92 -13.94
CA GLY A 103 48.33 15.46 -13.69
C GLY A 103 47.37 15.13 -12.56
N LEU A 104 47.83 14.51 -11.48
CA LEU A 104 47.05 14.23 -10.28
C LEU A 104 46.60 15.47 -9.49
N GLN A 105 47.24 16.62 -9.68
CA GLN A 105 46.87 17.87 -9.05
C GLN A 105 45.85 18.65 -9.90
N SER A 106 45.46 18.11 -11.06
CA SER A 106 44.54 18.73 -11.96
C SER A 106 43.15 18.90 -11.31
N PRO A 107 42.53 20.08 -11.38
CA PRO A 107 41.17 20.31 -10.88
C PRO A 107 40.11 19.53 -11.67
N PHE A 108 40.42 19.01 -12.86
CA PHE A 108 39.50 18.23 -13.68
C PHE A 108 39.28 16.81 -13.20
N LEU A 109 40.04 16.29 -12.23
CA LEU A 109 39.83 14.98 -11.64
C LEU A 109 38.43 14.84 -11.02
N PHE A 110 37.86 15.92 -10.48
CA PHE A 110 36.50 15.91 -9.95
C PHE A 110 35.46 15.66 -11.04
N VAL A 111 35.74 16.05 -12.30
CA VAL A 111 34.83 15.84 -13.44
C VAL A 111 34.72 14.36 -13.81
N LEU A 112 35.74 13.54 -13.57
CA LEU A 112 35.66 12.08 -13.73
C LEU A 112 34.60 11.47 -12.79
N GLY A 113 34.55 11.94 -11.54
CA GLY A 113 33.50 11.51 -10.60
C GLY A 113 32.08 11.85 -11.07
N LEU A 114 31.94 13.02 -11.70
CA LEU A 114 30.68 13.46 -12.27
C LEU A 114 30.24 12.59 -13.45
N LEU A 115 31.16 12.22 -14.36
CA LEU A 115 30.88 11.29 -15.47
C LEU A 115 30.38 9.94 -14.94
N VAL A 116 31.04 9.39 -13.91
CA VAL A 116 30.62 8.15 -13.25
C VAL A 116 29.22 8.29 -12.67
N LEU A 117 28.92 9.39 -12.01
CA LEU A 117 27.61 9.64 -11.41
C LEU A 117 26.49 9.73 -12.47
N LEU A 118 26.74 10.45 -13.58
CA LEU A 118 25.82 10.51 -14.72
C LEU A 118 25.60 9.13 -15.34
N ALA A 119 26.65 8.32 -15.46
CA ALA A 119 26.55 6.95 -15.97
C ALA A 119 25.69 6.05 -15.06
N TYR A 120 25.84 6.15 -13.73
CA TYR A 120 24.96 5.44 -12.76
C TYR A 120 23.51 5.88 -12.86
N MET A 121 23.25 7.16 -13.10
CA MET A 121 21.89 7.67 -13.30
C MET A 121 21.24 7.13 -14.57
N SER A 122 22.04 6.77 -15.58
CA SER A 122 21.55 6.13 -16.81
C SER A 122 21.27 4.63 -16.58
N ARG A 123 22.32 3.87 -16.27
CA ARG A 123 22.25 2.41 -16.01
C ARG A 123 23.34 2.02 -15.00
N PRO A 124 23.03 1.19 -13.98
CA PRO A 124 24.04 0.76 -13.00
C PRO A 124 25.26 0.08 -13.64
N LEU A 125 25.05 -0.72 -14.68
CA LEU A 125 26.14 -1.40 -15.40
C LEU A 125 27.12 -0.39 -16.05
N LEU A 126 26.60 0.68 -16.67
CA LEU A 126 27.44 1.75 -17.23
C LEU A 126 28.18 2.50 -16.14
N GLY A 127 27.54 2.73 -14.99
CA GLY A 127 28.20 3.33 -13.83
C GLY A 127 29.42 2.55 -13.38
N HIS A 128 29.33 1.24 -13.24
CA HIS A 128 30.48 0.37 -12.91
C HIS A 128 31.57 0.40 -13.99
N LEU A 129 31.19 0.39 -15.26
CA LEU A 129 32.13 0.46 -16.38
C LEU A 129 32.94 1.76 -16.35
N TYR A 130 32.28 2.92 -16.26
CA TYR A 130 32.94 4.23 -16.23
C TYR A 130 33.71 4.49 -14.96
N LEU A 131 33.28 3.90 -13.82
CA LEU A 131 34.08 3.90 -12.58
C LEU A 131 35.42 3.18 -12.80
N GLY A 132 35.39 1.97 -13.36
CA GLY A 132 36.63 1.23 -13.67
C GLY A 132 37.55 1.99 -14.63
N MET A 133 36.99 2.57 -15.70
CA MET A 133 37.76 3.38 -16.66
C MET A 133 38.35 4.65 -16.01
N SER A 134 37.58 5.34 -15.16
CA SER A 134 38.11 6.51 -14.43
C SER A 134 39.23 6.13 -13.46
N MET A 135 39.13 4.97 -12.79
CA MET A 135 40.26 4.47 -11.96
C MET A 135 41.50 4.18 -12.77
N VAL A 136 41.36 3.61 -13.98
CA VAL A 136 42.46 3.38 -14.90
C VAL A 136 43.08 4.72 -15.33
N CYS A 137 42.30 5.74 -15.64
CA CYS A 137 42.79 7.08 -15.95
C CYS A 137 43.60 7.67 -14.81
N VAL A 138 43.09 7.58 -13.57
CA VAL A 138 43.83 8.07 -12.38
C VAL A 138 45.11 7.29 -12.18
N ALA A 139 45.14 5.98 -12.35
CA ALA A 139 46.34 5.15 -12.25
C ALA A 139 47.40 5.51 -13.31
N LEU A 140 46.96 5.81 -14.55
CA LEU A 140 47.84 6.26 -15.62
C LEU A 140 48.44 7.64 -15.33
N LEU A 141 47.66 8.60 -14.79
CA LEU A 141 48.14 9.91 -14.37
C LEU A 141 49.15 9.78 -13.21
N TRP A 142 48.91 8.88 -12.24
CA TRP A 142 49.85 8.58 -11.17
C TRP A 142 51.16 7.99 -11.70
N TRP A 143 51.07 6.99 -12.59
CA TRP A 143 52.22 6.35 -13.22
C TRP A 143 53.06 7.35 -14.03
N GLN A 144 52.43 8.25 -14.80
CA GLN A 144 53.10 9.33 -15.51
C GLN A 144 53.85 10.25 -14.57
N GLY A 145 53.26 10.63 -13.43
CA GLY A 145 53.91 11.49 -12.42
C GLY A 145 55.16 10.87 -11.80
N GLN A 146 55.32 9.53 -11.86
CA GLN A 146 56.54 8.85 -11.37
C GLN A 146 57.70 8.83 -12.41
N GLN A 147 57.40 9.14 -13.66
CA GLN A 147 58.41 9.12 -14.74
C GLN A 147 59.08 10.50 -14.86
N ALA A 148 60.35 10.62 -14.49
CA ALA A 148 61.10 11.86 -14.57
C ALA A 148 61.14 12.46 -15.99
N PHE A 149 61.02 11.64 -17.05
CA PHE A 149 61.00 12.05 -18.43
C PHE A 149 59.64 12.58 -18.89
N LEU A 150 58.56 12.16 -18.22
CA LEU A 150 57.16 12.52 -18.51
C LEU A 150 56.59 13.39 -17.39
N SER A 151 57.40 14.20 -16.71
CA SER A 151 56.91 15.07 -15.66
C SER A 151 55.72 15.89 -16.14
N ALA A 152 54.65 15.90 -15.35
CA ALA A 152 53.42 16.58 -15.72
C ALA A 152 53.71 18.05 -16.01
N TYR A 153 53.73 18.40 -17.29
CA TYR A 153 53.83 19.78 -17.73
C TYR A 153 52.53 20.50 -17.37
N ASN A 154 52.65 21.43 -16.42
CA ASN A 154 51.49 22.26 -16.14
C ASN A 154 51.44 23.42 -17.15
N ALA A 155 50.46 23.38 -18.00
CA ALA A 155 50.25 24.34 -19.08
C ALA A 155 49.70 25.69 -18.62
N VAL A 156 49.33 25.81 -17.33
CA VAL A 156 48.96 27.07 -16.67
C VAL A 156 50.15 27.62 -15.91
N PRO A 157 50.53 28.89 -16.12
CA PRO A 157 51.60 29.55 -15.37
C PRO A 157 51.39 29.42 -13.85
N GLU A 158 52.49 29.27 -13.08
CA GLU A 158 52.41 29.07 -11.62
C GLU A 158 51.62 30.18 -10.90
N THR A 159 51.75 31.42 -11.37
CA THR A 159 51.00 32.59 -10.86
C THR A 159 49.48 32.45 -11.02
N GLU A 160 49.03 31.74 -12.05
CA GLU A 160 47.62 31.68 -12.43
C GLU A 160 46.94 30.34 -12.05
N GLN A 161 47.71 29.35 -11.57
CA GLN A 161 47.21 28.01 -11.22
C GLN A 161 46.09 28.05 -10.18
N GLY A 162 46.27 28.92 -9.16
CA GLY A 162 45.25 29.08 -8.10
C GLY A 162 43.91 29.62 -8.66
N VAL A 163 44.00 30.64 -9.52
CA VAL A 163 42.83 31.24 -10.14
C VAL A 163 42.12 30.25 -11.06
N PHE A 164 42.90 29.50 -11.85
CA PHE A 164 42.36 28.45 -12.74
C PHE A 164 41.65 27.33 -11.94
N ALA A 165 42.24 26.83 -10.86
CA ALA A 165 41.64 25.80 -10.03
C ALA A 165 40.32 26.27 -9.38
N VAL A 166 40.32 27.50 -8.83
CA VAL A 166 39.09 28.09 -8.25
C VAL A 166 38.00 28.26 -9.31
N LEU A 167 38.36 28.70 -10.50
CA LEU A 167 37.38 28.87 -11.61
C LEU A 167 36.75 27.52 -12.01
N VAL A 168 37.58 26.47 -12.22
CA VAL A 168 37.09 25.12 -12.52
C VAL A 168 36.19 24.59 -11.41
N PHE A 169 36.56 24.83 -10.16
CA PHE A 169 35.75 24.39 -9.02
C PHE A 169 34.40 25.10 -8.92
N ILE A 170 34.38 26.42 -9.15
CA ILE A 170 33.11 27.20 -9.19
C ILE A 170 32.20 26.69 -10.28
N LEU A 171 32.70 26.48 -11.50
CA LEU A 171 31.94 25.96 -12.63
C LEU A 171 31.39 24.56 -12.31
N PHE A 172 32.22 23.68 -11.77
CA PHE A 172 31.82 22.34 -11.32
C PHE A 172 30.69 22.39 -10.26
N MET A 173 30.82 23.27 -9.26
CA MET A 173 29.78 23.44 -8.25
C MET A 173 28.47 24.01 -8.81
N ALA A 174 28.57 24.96 -9.76
CA ALA A 174 27.40 25.49 -10.44
C ALA A 174 26.67 24.41 -11.22
N PHE A 175 27.40 23.54 -11.93
CA PHE A 175 26.83 22.38 -12.63
C PHE A 175 26.13 21.41 -11.66
N LEU A 176 26.82 21.01 -10.59
CA LEU A 176 26.23 20.12 -9.57
C LEU A 176 24.94 20.70 -8.99
N GLY A 177 25.01 21.96 -8.55
CA GLY A 177 23.84 22.64 -7.96
C GLY A 177 22.67 22.72 -8.93
N TRP A 178 22.93 23.04 -10.20
CA TRP A 178 21.87 23.19 -11.20
C TRP A 178 21.28 21.85 -11.62
N VAL A 179 22.09 20.85 -11.96
CA VAL A 179 21.59 19.54 -12.43
C VAL A 179 20.99 18.72 -11.28
N PHE A 180 21.70 18.61 -10.16
CA PHE A 180 21.23 17.81 -9.04
C PHE A 180 20.16 18.50 -8.21
N GLY A 181 20.31 19.82 -7.96
CA GLY A 181 19.33 20.58 -7.20
C GLY A 181 17.96 20.57 -7.87
N ARG A 182 17.90 20.82 -9.17
CA ARG A 182 16.65 20.76 -9.94
C ARG A 182 16.01 19.38 -9.91
N ARG A 183 16.78 18.32 -10.14
CA ARG A 183 16.29 16.95 -10.11
C ARG A 183 15.88 16.49 -8.72
N PHE A 184 16.58 16.89 -7.69
CA PHE A 184 16.22 16.61 -6.32
C PHE A 184 14.86 17.22 -5.98
N ILE A 185 14.67 18.51 -6.32
CA ILE A 185 13.40 19.22 -6.09
C ILE A 185 12.25 18.55 -6.88
N GLU A 186 12.46 18.20 -8.14
CA GLU A 186 11.43 17.53 -8.97
C GLU A 186 11.03 16.16 -8.38
N LYS A 187 12.01 15.35 -7.94
CA LYS A 187 11.73 14.06 -7.27
C LYS A 187 10.98 14.23 -5.96
N VAL A 188 11.42 15.15 -5.12
CA VAL A 188 10.78 15.42 -3.83
C VAL A 188 9.34 15.86 -4.04
N ARG A 189 9.08 16.79 -4.98
CA ARG A 189 7.71 17.20 -5.34
C ARG A 189 6.87 16.03 -5.83
N GLY A 190 7.41 15.17 -6.69
CA GLY A 190 6.70 13.99 -7.19
C GLY A 190 6.31 13.01 -6.09
N VAL A 191 7.16 12.83 -5.06
CA VAL A 191 6.84 12.00 -3.89
C VAL A 191 5.72 12.62 -3.05
N TYR A 192 5.78 13.92 -2.78
CA TYR A 192 4.73 14.62 -2.02
C TYR A 192 3.37 14.61 -2.75
N GLN A 193 3.37 14.87 -4.06
CA GLN A 193 2.14 14.79 -4.87
C GLN A 193 1.57 13.36 -4.89
N GLY A 194 2.43 12.36 -5.04
CA GLY A 194 2.00 10.96 -5.00
C GLY A 194 1.42 10.54 -3.65
N LYS A 195 1.94 11.09 -2.56
CA LYS A 195 1.39 10.87 -1.20
C LYS A 195 0.00 11.52 -1.07
N GLU A 196 -0.13 12.78 -1.46
CA GLU A 196 -1.41 13.50 -1.41
C GLU A 196 -2.49 12.81 -2.26
N ASP A 197 -2.15 12.36 -3.47
CA ASP A 197 -3.06 11.60 -4.33
C ASP A 197 -3.49 10.27 -3.71
N LEU A 198 -2.57 9.61 -2.98
CA LEU A 198 -2.87 8.36 -2.29
C LEU A 198 -3.83 8.60 -1.11
N GLU A 199 -3.57 9.62 -0.31
CA GLU A 199 -4.43 10.02 0.82
C GLU A 199 -5.85 10.34 0.35
N LYS A 200 -6.00 11.13 -0.71
CA LYS A 200 -7.31 11.43 -1.33
C LYS A 200 -8.04 10.17 -1.80
N ARG A 201 -7.33 9.23 -2.43
CA ARG A 201 -7.94 7.95 -2.88
C ARG A 201 -8.35 7.04 -1.73
N VAL A 202 -7.63 7.09 -0.61
CA VAL A 202 -8.02 6.35 0.61
C VAL A 202 -9.30 6.95 1.16
N GLU A 203 -9.37 8.27 1.34
CA GLU A 203 -10.55 8.98 1.82
C GLU A 203 -11.78 8.76 0.92
N GLU A 204 -11.61 8.82 -0.41
CA GLU A 204 -12.68 8.51 -1.36
C GLU A 204 -13.20 7.07 -1.21
N LYS A 205 -12.31 6.09 -1.01
CA LYS A 205 -12.69 4.70 -0.79
C LYS A 205 -13.44 4.50 0.52
N GLU A 206 -12.99 5.12 1.61
CA GLU A 206 -13.67 5.06 2.91
C GLU A 206 -15.08 5.67 2.83
N MET A 207 -15.21 6.81 2.14
CA MET A 207 -16.51 7.44 1.91
C MET A 207 -17.45 6.52 1.10
N LEU A 208 -16.94 5.88 0.04
CA LEU A 208 -17.73 4.94 -0.76
C LEU A 208 -18.14 3.70 0.05
N LEU A 209 -17.28 3.17 0.90
CA LEU A 209 -17.61 2.04 1.79
C LEU A 209 -18.71 2.43 2.78
N LYS A 210 -18.63 3.61 3.40
CA LYS A 210 -19.69 4.15 4.27
C LYS A 210 -21.02 4.23 3.53
N GLU A 211 -21.02 4.78 2.32
CA GLU A 211 -22.24 4.86 1.50
C GLU A 211 -22.83 3.47 1.17
N VAL A 212 -21.98 2.47 0.86
CA VAL A 212 -22.43 1.10 0.61
C VAL A 212 -23.11 0.53 1.87
N HIS A 213 -22.49 0.64 3.04
CA HIS A 213 -23.09 0.15 4.29
C HIS A 213 -24.41 0.85 4.62
N HIS A 214 -24.47 2.16 4.41
CA HIS A 214 -25.69 2.95 4.59
C HIS A 214 -26.82 2.47 3.64
N ARG A 215 -26.50 2.21 2.36
CA ARG A 215 -27.48 1.68 1.39
C ARG A 215 -27.93 0.27 1.72
N VAL A 216 -27.04 -0.61 2.16
CA VAL A 216 -27.38 -1.96 2.59
C VAL A 216 -28.35 -1.91 3.79
N LYS A 217 -28.04 -1.07 4.82
CA LYS A 217 -28.95 -0.84 5.95
C LYS A 217 -30.35 -0.40 5.48
N ASN A 218 -30.42 0.62 4.60
CA ASN A 218 -31.70 1.14 4.10
C ASN A 218 -32.49 0.09 3.32
N ASN A 219 -31.81 -0.72 2.50
CA ASN A 219 -32.45 -1.82 1.76
C ASN A 219 -32.98 -2.89 2.72
N LEU A 220 -32.22 -3.27 3.75
CA LEU A 220 -32.67 -4.23 4.77
C LEU A 220 -33.84 -3.69 5.58
N GLN A 221 -33.86 -2.40 5.93
CA GLN A 221 -35.02 -1.76 6.59
C GLN A 221 -36.26 -1.77 5.72
N THR A 222 -36.10 -1.55 4.40
CA THR A 222 -37.21 -1.63 3.44
C THR A 222 -37.78 -3.06 3.37
N VAL A 223 -36.89 -4.07 3.28
CA VAL A 223 -37.32 -5.49 3.29
C VAL A 223 -38.02 -5.85 4.60
N SER A 224 -37.50 -5.42 5.75
CA SER A 224 -38.13 -5.62 7.05
C SER A 224 -39.52 -5.00 7.12
N SER A 225 -39.69 -3.79 6.56
CA SER A 225 -40.97 -3.10 6.50
C SER A 225 -41.98 -3.84 5.60
N LEU A 226 -41.55 -4.36 4.46
CA LEU A 226 -42.39 -5.18 3.59
C LEU A 226 -42.85 -6.48 4.26
N LEU A 227 -41.94 -7.18 4.95
CA LEU A 227 -42.27 -8.37 5.73
C LEU A 227 -43.27 -8.05 6.84
N ARG A 228 -43.13 -6.91 7.52
CA ARG A 228 -44.08 -6.41 8.52
C ARG A 228 -45.45 -6.11 7.92
N MET A 229 -45.52 -5.54 6.72
CA MET A 229 -46.80 -5.31 6.04
C MET A 229 -47.47 -6.65 5.66
N GLN A 230 -46.73 -7.59 5.10
CA GLN A 230 -47.25 -8.92 4.77
C GLN A 230 -47.74 -9.66 6.02
N SER A 231 -47.04 -9.56 7.16
CA SER A 231 -47.44 -10.25 8.39
C SER A 231 -48.79 -9.80 8.93
N ARG A 232 -49.31 -8.61 8.55
CA ARG A 232 -50.64 -8.10 8.99
C ARG A 232 -51.82 -8.77 8.27
N SER A 233 -51.60 -9.32 7.09
CA SER A 233 -52.66 -9.96 6.28
C SER A 233 -52.66 -11.49 6.41
N ILE A 234 -51.79 -12.06 7.26
CA ILE A 234 -51.69 -13.51 7.42
C ILE A 234 -52.48 -13.95 8.65
N GLU A 235 -53.47 -14.80 8.42
CA GLU A 235 -54.32 -15.39 9.49
C GLU A 235 -53.73 -16.69 10.06
N ASP A 236 -52.97 -17.44 9.24
CA ASP A 236 -52.33 -18.68 9.67
C ASP A 236 -51.15 -18.41 10.64
N ALA A 237 -51.30 -18.90 11.87
CA ALA A 237 -50.34 -18.69 12.94
C ALA A 237 -48.94 -19.22 12.63
N GLN A 238 -48.84 -20.35 11.88
CA GLN A 238 -47.56 -20.95 11.51
C GLN A 238 -46.83 -20.09 10.48
N THR A 239 -47.51 -19.67 9.43
CA THR A 239 -47.01 -18.78 8.39
C THR A 239 -46.60 -17.42 8.98
N LEU A 240 -47.46 -16.86 9.85
CA LEU A 240 -47.15 -15.61 10.56
C LEU A 240 -45.85 -15.71 11.37
N SER A 241 -45.66 -16.83 12.12
CA SER A 241 -44.43 -17.08 12.87
C SER A 241 -43.19 -17.17 11.99
N GLN A 242 -43.31 -17.78 10.78
CA GLN A 242 -42.20 -17.86 9.81
C GLN A 242 -41.81 -16.49 9.24
N ILE A 243 -42.80 -15.66 8.87
CA ILE A 243 -42.56 -14.31 8.37
C ILE A 243 -41.89 -13.44 9.45
N ARG A 244 -42.38 -13.48 10.68
CA ARG A 244 -41.76 -12.75 11.79
C ARG A 244 -40.32 -13.21 12.07
N SER A 245 -40.02 -14.50 11.98
CA SER A 245 -38.68 -15.02 12.09
C SER A 245 -37.77 -14.49 10.97
N SER A 246 -38.27 -14.45 9.73
CA SER A 246 -37.54 -13.88 8.60
C SER A 246 -37.29 -12.38 8.79
N GLN A 247 -38.27 -11.63 9.31
CA GLN A 247 -38.10 -10.22 9.66
C GLN A 247 -37.00 -10.00 10.69
N ASN A 248 -36.97 -10.79 11.78
CA ASN A 248 -35.95 -10.68 12.82
C ASN A 248 -34.53 -10.94 12.25
N ARG A 249 -34.37 -11.90 11.34
CA ARG A 249 -33.10 -12.13 10.63
C ARG A 249 -32.62 -10.90 9.84
N VAL A 250 -33.55 -10.27 9.11
CA VAL A 250 -33.25 -9.04 8.34
C VAL A 250 -32.84 -7.90 9.28
N VAL A 251 -33.53 -7.72 10.40
CA VAL A 251 -33.19 -6.71 11.41
C VAL A 251 -31.81 -6.98 12.03
N CYS A 252 -31.49 -8.24 12.36
CA CYS A 252 -30.19 -8.65 12.87
C CYS A 252 -29.06 -8.23 11.90
N MET A 253 -29.21 -8.48 10.59
CA MET A 253 -28.23 -8.03 9.59
C MET A 253 -28.14 -6.50 9.52
N ALA A 254 -29.28 -5.80 9.57
CA ALA A 254 -29.31 -4.35 9.50
C ALA A 254 -28.60 -3.69 10.69
N MET A 255 -28.67 -4.27 11.89
CA MET A 255 -27.96 -3.79 13.09
C MET A 255 -26.45 -3.86 12.94
N VAL A 256 -25.90 -4.95 12.36
CA VAL A 256 -24.47 -5.05 12.08
C VAL A 256 -24.01 -3.93 11.14
N HIS A 257 -24.74 -3.72 10.04
CA HIS A 257 -24.41 -2.66 9.09
C HIS A 257 -24.55 -1.25 9.68
N GLU A 258 -25.47 -1.07 10.64
CA GLU A 258 -25.61 0.21 11.36
C GLU A 258 -24.42 0.52 12.27
N MET A 259 -23.94 -0.49 13.00
CA MET A 259 -22.82 -0.33 13.89
C MET A 259 -21.51 -0.03 13.14
N LEU A 260 -21.32 -0.64 11.98
CA LEU A 260 -20.17 -0.34 11.12
C LEU A 260 -20.18 1.12 10.62
N TYR A 261 -21.36 1.62 10.24
CA TYR A 261 -21.48 3.00 9.77
C TYR A 261 -21.10 4.04 10.83
N GLN A 262 -21.32 3.75 12.13
CA GLN A 262 -21.05 4.66 13.25
C GLN A 262 -19.57 4.71 13.67
N ARG A 263 -18.71 3.84 13.13
CA ARG A 263 -17.28 3.74 13.49
C ARG A 263 -16.37 4.30 12.39
N GLU A 264 -15.15 4.68 12.79
CA GLU A 264 -14.10 5.05 11.86
C GLU A 264 -13.54 3.81 11.14
N ASP A 265 -13.39 2.70 11.85
CA ASP A 265 -13.04 1.41 11.25
C ASP A 265 -14.29 0.68 10.77
N LEU A 266 -14.39 0.54 9.44
CA LEU A 266 -15.50 -0.09 8.74
C LEU A 266 -15.36 -1.60 8.60
N SER A 267 -14.29 -2.20 9.13
CA SER A 267 -13.99 -3.62 8.98
C SER A 267 -14.53 -4.49 10.11
N CYS A 268 -14.63 -3.97 11.32
CA CYS A 268 -14.97 -4.69 12.54
C CYS A 268 -16.04 -3.98 13.38
N ILE A 269 -16.81 -4.78 14.13
CA ILE A 269 -17.77 -4.27 15.13
C ILE A 269 -17.37 -4.73 16.53
N GLU A 270 -17.67 -3.91 17.54
CA GLU A 270 -17.61 -4.31 18.94
C GLU A 270 -18.76 -5.28 19.24
N TYR A 271 -18.38 -6.56 19.38
CA TYR A 271 -19.36 -7.64 19.33
C TYR A 271 -20.23 -7.74 20.60
N SER A 272 -19.70 -7.37 21.77
CA SER A 272 -20.45 -7.35 23.02
C SER A 272 -21.64 -6.39 22.95
N THR A 273 -21.41 -5.14 22.55
CA THR A 273 -22.47 -4.13 22.34
C THR A 273 -23.53 -4.60 21.34
N TYR A 274 -23.10 -5.25 20.24
CA TYR A 274 -24.02 -5.81 19.25
C TYR A 274 -24.94 -6.87 19.85
N VAL A 275 -24.41 -7.83 20.61
CA VAL A 275 -25.20 -8.92 21.19
C VAL A 275 -26.16 -8.41 22.23
N HIS A 276 -25.77 -7.42 23.04
CA HIS A 276 -26.68 -6.75 23.97
C HIS A 276 -27.87 -6.10 23.26
N GLN A 277 -27.62 -5.31 22.22
CA GLN A 277 -28.68 -4.67 21.42
C GLN A 277 -29.58 -5.69 20.74
N LEU A 278 -29.01 -6.76 20.17
CA LEU A 278 -29.76 -7.82 19.52
C LEU A 278 -30.65 -8.57 20.52
N GLY A 279 -30.10 -8.93 21.67
CA GLY A 279 -30.82 -9.64 22.73
C GLY A 279 -32.03 -8.83 23.25
N ASP A 280 -31.79 -7.56 23.58
CA ASP A 280 -32.84 -6.63 24.01
C ASP A 280 -33.95 -6.49 22.97
N TYR A 281 -33.57 -6.34 21.70
CA TYR A 281 -34.55 -6.27 20.60
C TYR A 281 -35.41 -7.53 20.52
N LEU A 282 -34.79 -8.71 20.61
CA LEU A 282 -35.49 -10.00 20.48
C LEU A 282 -36.48 -10.22 21.64
N VAL A 283 -36.06 -9.95 22.90
CA VAL A 283 -36.95 -10.09 24.07
C VAL A 283 -38.16 -9.17 23.92
N LYS A 284 -37.92 -7.87 23.63
CA LYS A 284 -39.00 -6.88 23.45
C LYS A 284 -39.94 -7.21 22.29
N SER A 285 -39.40 -7.71 21.18
CA SER A 285 -40.15 -8.05 19.97
C SER A 285 -41.02 -9.29 20.12
N ILE A 286 -40.59 -10.30 20.89
CA ILE A 286 -41.27 -11.62 20.99
C ILE A 286 -42.15 -11.71 22.23
N ARG A 287 -41.66 -11.24 23.38
CA ARG A 287 -42.39 -11.34 24.67
C ARG A 287 -42.99 -10.01 25.14
N GLY A 288 -42.63 -8.91 24.52
CA GLY A 288 -43.08 -7.58 24.92
C GLY A 288 -42.16 -6.89 25.92
N PRO A 289 -42.40 -5.58 26.19
CA PRO A 289 -41.53 -4.74 27.01
C PRO A 289 -41.52 -5.08 28.52
N GLU A 290 -42.55 -5.78 29.02
CA GLU A 290 -42.68 -6.15 30.45
C GLU A 290 -42.27 -7.61 30.70
N SER A 291 -41.46 -8.19 29.83
CA SER A 291 -41.01 -9.58 29.98
C SER A 291 -40.09 -9.76 31.19
N ASN A 292 -40.36 -10.80 32.02
CA ASN A 292 -39.51 -11.17 33.15
C ASN A 292 -38.38 -12.15 32.75
N ILE A 293 -38.10 -12.33 31.45
CA ILE A 293 -36.99 -13.13 30.97
C ILE A 293 -35.71 -12.32 31.02
N ARG A 294 -34.72 -12.85 31.74
CA ARG A 294 -33.41 -12.23 31.90
C ARG A 294 -32.45 -12.68 30.82
N LEU A 295 -31.68 -11.74 30.30
CA LEU A 295 -30.53 -12.02 29.45
C LEU A 295 -29.25 -11.92 30.29
N ASN A 296 -28.50 -12.99 30.36
CA ASN A 296 -27.19 -13.04 31.00
C ASN A 296 -26.13 -13.14 29.87
N ILE A 297 -25.49 -12.01 29.55
CA ILE A 297 -24.54 -11.90 28.44
C ILE A 297 -23.14 -11.68 29.01
N ASP A 298 -22.27 -12.64 28.80
CA ASP A 298 -20.85 -12.64 29.21
C ASP A 298 -19.96 -12.75 27.98
N ILE A 299 -19.72 -11.61 27.34
CA ILE A 299 -18.91 -11.49 26.12
C ILE A 299 -17.82 -10.45 26.39
N PRO A 300 -16.52 -10.82 26.25
CA PRO A 300 -15.42 -9.88 26.39
C PRO A 300 -15.49 -8.76 25.34
N GLU A 301 -14.79 -7.67 25.61
CA GLU A 301 -14.61 -6.57 24.62
C GLU A 301 -13.75 -7.11 23.46
N ILE A 302 -14.41 -7.61 22.42
CA ILE A 302 -13.76 -8.10 21.20
C ILE A 302 -14.35 -7.42 19.97
N GLU A 303 -13.51 -7.24 18.97
CA GLU A 303 -13.91 -6.79 17.65
C GLU A 303 -13.94 -7.96 16.69
N LEU A 304 -15.03 -8.12 15.95
CA LEU A 304 -15.20 -9.17 14.94
C LEU A 304 -15.52 -8.54 13.59
N GLY A 305 -14.89 -9.09 12.54
CA GLY A 305 -15.20 -8.72 11.16
C GLY A 305 -16.62 -9.09 10.74
N ILE A 306 -17.16 -8.40 9.73
CA ILE A 306 -18.53 -8.60 9.20
C ILE A 306 -18.82 -10.07 8.88
N ASP A 307 -17.86 -10.76 8.25
CA ASP A 307 -18.03 -12.14 7.80
C ASP A 307 -18.14 -13.14 8.94
N THR A 308 -17.72 -12.75 10.15
CA THR A 308 -17.91 -13.50 11.37
C THR A 308 -19.14 -13.00 12.15
N ALA A 309 -19.28 -11.70 12.27
CA ALA A 309 -20.33 -11.08 13.09
C ALA A 309 -21.75 -11.37 12.59
N ILE A 310 -21.99 -11.32 11.26
CA ILE A 310 -23.31 -11.58 10.70
C ILE A 310 -23.75 -13.06 10.90
N PRO A 311 -22.97 -14.08 10.51
CA PRO A 311 -23.35 -15.46 10.75
C PRO A 311 -23.54 -15.78 12.23
N LEU A 312 -22.67 -15.26 13.10
CA LEU A 312 -22.74 -15.49 14.54
C LEU A 312 -23.98 -14.80 15.15
N GLY A 313 -24.30 -13.58 14.71
CA GLY A 313 -25.51 -12.87 15.12
C GLY A 313 -26.80 -13.56 14.69
N LEU A 314 -26.85 -14.11 13.48
CA LEU A 314 -27.98 -14.91 13.01
C LEU A 314 -28.15 -16.19 13.80
N LEU A 315 -27.04 -16.84 14.21
CA LEU A 315 -27.05 -18.02 15.05
C LEU A 315 -27.62 -17.69 16.43
N ILE A 316 -27.18 -16.60 17.05
CA ILE A 316 -27.73 -16.10 18.32
C ILE A 316 -29.21 -15.76 18.18
N ASN A 317 -29.60 -15.07 17.10
CA ASN A 317 -31.01 -14.77 16.83
C ASN A 317 -31.88 -16.02 16.78
N GLU A 318 -31.42 -17.10 16.12
CA GLU A 318 -32.19 -18.35 16.05
C GLU A 318 -32.31 -19.02 17.42
N ALA A 319 -31.19 -19.12 18.16
CA ALA A 319 -31.19 -19.77 19.48
C ALA A 319 -32.05 -19.01 20.48
N VAL A 320 -31.90 -17.68 20.57
CA VAL A 320 -32.71 -16.82 21.45
C VAL A 320 -34.20 -16.85 21.04
N THR A 321 -34.50 -16.77 19.76
CA THR A 321 -35.89 -16.85 19.26
C THR A 321 -36.52 -18.19 19.64
N ASN A 322 -35.80 -19.30 19.52
CA ASN A 322 -36.31 -20.63 19.90
C ASN A 322 -36.54 -20.70 21.43
N ALA A 323 -35.63 -20.22 22.25
CA ALA A 323 -35.80 -20.15 23.69
C ALA A 323 -37.04 -19.32 24.07
N LEU A 324 -37.17 -18.12 23.50
CA LEU A 324 -38.33 -17.23 23.76
C LEU A 324 -39.69 -17.80 23.30
N LYS A 325 -39.73 -18.53 22.21
CA LYS A 325 -40.97 -19.10 21.68
C LYS A 325 -41.36 -20.42 22.35
N TYR A 326 -40.41 -21.30 22.55
CA TYR A 326 -40.65 -22.69 22.93
C TYR A 326 -40.11 -23.04 24.30
N GLY A 327 -38.92 -22.50 24.69
CA GLY A 327 -38.27 -22.84 25.94
C GLY A 327 -39.08 -22.40 27.18
N PHE A 328 -39.80 -21.29 27.09
CA PHE A 328 -40.58 -20.71 28.19
C PHE A 328 -42.08 -20.83 27.95
N GLU A 329 -42.54 -21.86 27.26
CA GLU A 329 -43.97 -22.10 27.11
C GLU A 329 -44.60 -22.39 28.49
N GLY A 330 -45.67 -21.64 28.84
CA GLY A 330 -46.31 -21.71 30.17
C GLY A 330 -45.51 -21.09 31.32
N ARG A 331 -44.42 -20.35 31.07
CA ARG A 331 -43.62 -19.65 32.08
C ARG A 331 -43.49 -18.18 31.74
N ASP A 332 -43.63 -17.33 32.75
CA ASP A 332 -43.51 -15.87 32.62
C ASP A 332 -42.06 -15.37 32.96
N SER A 333 -41.23 -16.26 33.50
CA SER A 333 -39.83 -15.93 33.88
C SER A 333 -38.87 -17.01 33.50
N GLY A 334 -37.62 -16.66 33.23
CA GLY A 334 -36.54 -17.56 32.90
C GLY A 334 -35.26 -16.77 32.57
N GLU A 335 -34.21 -17.52 32.29
CA GLU A 335 -32.92 -16.94 31.94
C GLU A 335 -32.40 -17.53 30.63
N ILE A 336 -31.89 -16.63 29.77
CA ILE A 336 -31.13 -16.98 28.58
C ILE A 336 -29.68 -16.52 28.81
N SER A 337 -28.74 -17.47 28.73
CA SER A 337 -27.31 -17.20 28.91
C SER A 337 -26.61 -17.22 27.54
N ILE A 338 -25.75 -16.23 27.30
CA ILE A 338 -24.88 -16.11 26.12
C ILE A 338 -23.48 -15.80 26.62
N SER A 339 -22.52 -16.69 26.38
CA SER A 339 -21.12 -16.41 26.72
C SER A 339 -20.22 -16.70 25.53
N LEU A 340 -19.18 -15.89 25.37
CA LEU A 340 -18.17 -16.04 24.34
C LEU A 340 -16.78 -16.07 24.99
N GLU A 341 -16.06 -17.15 24.75
CA GLU A 341 -14.71 -17.35 25.25
C GLU A 341 -13.75 -17.49 24.07
N LYS A 342 -12.55 -16.93 24.22
CA LYS A 342 -11.47 -17.12 23.26
C LYS A 342 -10.60 -18.28 23.73
N GLU A 343 -10.59 -19.41 23.00
CA GLU A 343 -9.77 -20.58 23.34
C GLU A 343 -8.34 -20.44 22.82
N ASP A 344 -8.14 -19.86 21.59
CA ASP A 344 -6.83 -19.63 20.98
C ASP A 344 -6.85 -18.35 20.14
N LYS A 345 -5.74 -18.03 19.45
CA LYS A 345 -5.55 -16.79 18.71
C LYS A 345 -6.69 -16.49 17.72
N HIS A 346 -7.28 -17.52 17.12
CA HIS A 346 -8.36 -17.42 16.13
C HIS A 346 -9.53 -18.37 16.42
N GLU A 347 -9.55 -19.05 17.56
CA GLU A 347 -10.58 -20.00 17.93
C GLU A 347 -11.42 -19.48 19.09
N PHE A 348 -12.73 -19.58 18.94
CA PHE A 348 -13.71 -19.07 19.88
C PHE A 348 -14.74 -20.14 20.21
N VAL A 349 -15.28 -20.06 21.43
CA VAL A 349 -16.39 -20.88 21.89
C VAL A 349 -17.55 -19.97 22.30
N LEU A 350 -18.62 -20.04 21.55
CA LEU A 350 -19.90 -19.47 21.93
C LEU A 350 -20.74 -20.51 22.67
N ARG A 351 -21.19 -20.19 23.87
CA ARG A 351 -22.18 -20.97 24.61
C ARG A 351 -23.46 -20.16 24.68
N ILE A 352 -24.55 -20.77 24.26
CA ILE A 352 -25.86 -20.12 24.28
C ILE A 352 -26.90 -21.12 24.72
N GLY A 353 -27.73 -20.72 25.70
CA GLY A 353 -28.76 -21.60 26.20
C GLY A 353 -29.83 -20.91 27.05
N ASP A 354 -30.84 -21.70 27.40
CA ASP A 354 -31.96 -21.32 28.26
C ASP A 354 -32.14 -22.30 29.41
N ASP A 355 -32.83 -21.89 30.49
CA ASP A 355 -33.24 -22.71 31.61
C ASP A 355 -34.67 -23.25 31.47
N GLY A 356 -35.21 -23.28 30.25
CA GLY A 356 -36.58 -23.64 29.96
C GLY A 356 -36.89 -25.13 29.99
N ILE A 357 -37.94 -25.55 29.22
CA ILE A 357 -38.36 -26.95 29.17
C ILE A 357 -37.45 -27.85 28.32
N GLY A 358 -36.66 -27.26 27.44
CA GLY A 358 -35.78 -27.99 26.52
C GLY A 358 -36.49 -28.71 25.40
N TYR A 359 -35.74 -29.41 24.57
CA TYR A 359 -36.29 -30.33 23.56
C TYR A 359 -36.36 -31.75 24.11
N PRO A 360 -37.33 -32.57 23.62
CA PRO A 360 -37.33 -34.00 23.90
C PRO A 360 -36.01 -34.66 23.50
N GLU A 361 -35.48 -35.58 24.33
CA GLU A 361 -34.23 -36.31 24.07
C GLU A 361 -34.26 -37.08 22.74
N SER A 362 -35.47 -37.57 22.36
CA SER A 362 -35.72 -38.30 21.11
C SER A 362 -35.59 -37.43 19.85
N MET A 363 -35.54 -36.12 19.95
CA MET A 363 -35.44 -35.22 18.81
C MET A 363 -33.98 -35.03 18.39
N ASP A 364 -33.60 -35.69 17.31
CA ASP A 364 -32.29 -35.45 16.68
C ASP A 364 -32.32 -34.09 15.94
N TYR A 365 -31.55 -33.17 16.46
CA TYR A 365 -31.47 -31.80 15.89
C TYR A 365 -30.83 -31.79 14.49
N GLN A 366 -30.00 -32.79 14.15
CA GLN A 366 -29.33 -32.87 12.83
C GLN A 366 -30.28 -33.30 11.72
N THR A 367 -31.26 -34.15 12.04
CA THR A 367 -32.28 -34.63 11.07
C THR A 367 -33.57 -33.84 11.11
N SER A 368 -33.68 -32.87 12.01
CA SER A 368 -34.88 -32.04 12.16
C SER A 368 -35.21 -31.28 10.88
N LYS A 369 -36.52 -31.25 10.52
CA LYS A 369 -37.04 -30.45 9.39
C LYS A 369 -37.15 -28.96 9.72
N SER A 370 -36.88 -28.55 10.98
CA SER A 370 -36.97 -27.15 11.39
C SER A 370 -35.91 -26.29 10.67
N LEU A 371 -36.40 -25.21 10.06
CA LEU A 371 -35.54 -24.26 9.32
C LEU A 371 -34.48 -23.63 10.26
N GLY A 372 -34.90 -23.26 11.50
CA GLY A 372 -33.97 -22.62 12.47
C GLY A 372 -32.81 -23.53 12.89
N LEU A 373 -33.08 -24.81 13.18
CA LEU A 373 -32.03 -25.78 13.54
C LEU A 373 -31.06 -26.03 12.38
N LYS A 374 -31.58 -26.13 11.15
CA LYS A 374 -30.74 -26.24 9.94
C LYS A 374 -29.87 -24.99 9.75
N LEU A 375 -30.41 -23.82 10.06
CA LEU A 375 -29.68 -22.57 9.94
C LEU A 375 -28.54 -22.51 10.95
N ILE A 376 -28.77 -22.84 12.23
CA ILE A 376 -27.71 -22.93 13.26
C ILE A 376 -26.56 -23.83 12.79
N HIS A 377 -26.90 -25.01 12.25
CA HIS A 377 -25.88 -25.95 11.76
C HIS A 377 -25.10 -25.42 10.54
N ASN A 378 -25.80 -24.82 9.58
CA ASN A 378 -25.17 -24.26 8.37
C ASN A 378 -24.29 -23.06 8.69
N LEU A 379 -24.72 -22.17 9.59
CA LEU A 379 -23.95 -21.01 10.01
C LEU A 379 -22.68 -21.40 10.78
N SER A 380 -22.77 -22.42 11.68
CA SER A 380 -21.59 -22.91 12.36
C SER A 380 -20.54 -23.49 11.38
N ARG A 381 -20.98 -24.18 10.31
CA ARG A 381 -20.08 -24.66 9.24
C ARG A 381 -19.49 -23.51 8.42
N GLN A 382 -20.26 -22.47 8.14
CA GLN A 382 -19.76 -21.28 7.47
C GLN A 382 -18.64 -20.58 8.23
N LEU A 383 -18.71 -20.60 9.57
CA LEU A 383 -17.68 -20.13 10.48
C LEU A 383 -16.54 -21.15 10.67
N LYS A 384 -16.41 -22.16 9.79
CA LYS A 384 -15.42 -23.26 9.88
C LYS A 384 -15.47 -23.97 11.23
N GLY A 385 -16.64 -24.02 11.84
CA GLY A 385 -16.84 -24.51 13.19
C GLY A 385 -17.79 -25.73 13.25
N SER A 386 -18.14 -26.07 14.49
CA SER A 386 -19.07 -27.14 14.83
C SER A 386 -20.03 -26.70 15.93
N VAL A 387 -21.19 -27.30 15.95
CA VAL A 387 -22.20 -27.10 17.02
C VAL A 387 -22.53 -28.43 17.66
N ILE A 388 -22.55 -28.43 18.99
CA ILE A 388 -23.01 -29.57 19.79
C ILE A 388 -24.08 -29.08 20.77
N ARG A 389 -25.01 -29.96 21.11
CA ARG A 389 -26.01 -29.73 22.16
C ARG A 389 -25.44 -30.20 23.49
N ASP A 390 -25.48 -29.35 24.50
CA ASP A 390 -25.10 -29.69 25.86
C ASP A 390 -26.33 -30.21 26.59
N LEU A 391 -26.37 -31.53 26.82
CA LEU A 391 -27.45 -32.23 27.51
C LEU A 391 -27.26 -32.25 29.06
N SER A 392 -26.14 -31.72 29.55
CA SER A 392 -25.86 -31.70 30.98
C SER A 392 -26.64 -30.61 31.73
N LYS A 393 -27.13 -29.61 31.00
CA LYS A 393 -27.86 -28.47 31.54
C LYS A 393 -29.33 -28.55 31.24
N ARG A 394 -30.17 -27.98 32.14
CA ARG A 394 -31.60 -27.81 31.90
C ARG A 394 -31.83 -26.88 30.72
N GLY A 395 -32.93 -27.12 29.96
CA GLY A 395 -33.32 -26.31 28.81
C GLY A 395 -32.61 -26.69 27.51
N THR A 396 -32.47 -25.76 26.61
CA THR A 396 -31.77 -25.97 25.33
C THR A 396 -30.45 -25.25 25.34
N ASN A 397 -29.36 -25.98 25.34
CA ASN A 397 -28.01 -25.38 25.41
C ASN A 397 -27.15 -25.86 24.23
N TYR A 398 -26.46 -24.90 23.59
CA TYR A 398 -25.55 -25.13 22.48
C TYR A 398 -24.13 -24.69 22.85
N ILE A 399 -23.16 -25.44 22.39
CA ILE A 399 -21.75 -25.11 22.41
C ILE A 399 -21.29 -25.06 20.97
N ILE A 400 -20.88 -23.89 20.51
CA ILE A 400 -20.44 -23.64 19.15
C ILE A 400 -18.97 -23.26 19.17
N ARG A 401 -18.12 -24.11 18.60
CA ARG A 401 -16.72 -23.76 18.33
C ARG A 401 -16.61 -23.21 16.93
N PHE A 402 -15.88 -22.13 16.75
CA PHE A 402 -15.71 -21.51 15.44
C PHE A 402 -14.39 -20.78 15.32
N GLN A 403 -14.00 -20.47 14.08
CA GLN A 403 -12.83 -19.66 13.76
C GLN A 403 -13.29 -18.31 13.19
N GLU A 404 -12.55 -17.26 13.55
CA GLU A 404 -12.74 -15.98 12.94
C GLU A 404 -12.42 -16.06 11.45
N VAL A 405 -13.34 -15.56 10.60
CA VAL A 405 -13.15 -15.51 9.16
C VAL A 405 -12.38 -14.22 8.84
N ASN A 406 -11.05 -14.32 8.77
CA ASN A 406 -10.20 -13.19 8.39
C ASN A 406 -10.32 -12.93 6.88
N GLN A 407 -10.74 -11.73 6.49
CA GLN A 407 -10.70 -11.26 5.11
C GLN A 407 -9.36 -10.61 4.72
N ASP A 408 -8.48 -10.29 5.66
CA ASP A 408 -7.31 -9.47 5.39
C ASP A 408 -6.02 -10.29 5.30
N PRO A 409 -5.46 -10.52 4.06
CA PRO A 409 -4.12 -11.07 3.92
C PRO A 409 -3.02 -10.07 4.34
N PHE A 410 -3.36 -8.82 4.70
CA PHE A 410 -2.39 -7.78 5.05
C PHE A 410 -2.15 -7.60 6.56
N HIS A 411 -3.02 -8.11 7.44
CA HIS A 411 -2.81 -8.05 8.92
C HIS A 411 -1.95 -9.19 9.47
N SER A 412 -1.50 -10.13 8.65
CA SER A 412 -0.62 -11.24 9.08
C SER A 412 0.89 -10.91 9.04
N ILE A 413 1.26 -9.62 8.81
CA ILE A 413 2.67 -9.18 8.75
C ILE A 413 2.89 -8.02 9.76
N ALA A 414 2.47 -8.21 10.98
CA ALA A 414 2.86 -7.33 12.08
C ALA A 414 3.48 -8.15 13.22
#